data_743d6e7cc7417057141c8760c11a7ffb
#
_entry.id   743d6e7cc7417057141c8760c11a7ffb
#
_cell.length_a   1.000
_cell.length_b   1.000
_cell.length_c   1.000
_cell.angle_alpha   90.00
_cell.angle_beta   90.00
_cell.angle_gamma   90.00
#
_symmetry.space_group_name_H-M   'P 1'
#
loop_
_entity.id
_entity.type
_entity.pdbx_description
1 polymer ?
#
loop_
_entity_poly.entity_id
_entity_poly.type
_entity_poly.pdbx_seq_one_letter_code
_entity_poly.pdbx_strand_id
1 'polypeptide(L)'
;MKTASLAANHSLLWFAVAGLLAARRGSSRKAALRGVFAIAAASSTANAVLKPLLPRRRPAASELPAYQTLDDPPTSSSFPSGHAASAAAFATAVAMESPRLGLAVAPLAATVAYSRVHVGVHWASDVVSGAALGAGLALLSRRWWPVRLTDEARARPLDTVPVLRDGEGLVMVSNQRSGDPEHDPADDLEAAFPKAVVVRARPDRDLDEQLDEAVEVAGSSVRAVGAAGGDGTVAAAAAVAGRRHLPFVVVPTGTLNHFARDVGVYDLQEAVDATAAGEAVAVDLALVEVHPGATSDAVIRTRCFLNTASLGSYPDLVRLREAWQPRWGKWPAFAAALVVVLRRAEPVAVRIEGRWTKVWFLFVGNGPYHPRGMVPAWRPTLDSGLLDVRWLRADIRFSRLRAVAALLFGALGHSRVYGQREVAEFDVELSVPGMLATDGEVVEESGRYTFRVAPQPIEVYRRREENWTGRDRPFLP
;
A
#
# COMPACT_ATOMS: atom_id res chain seq x y z
N MET A 1 10.19 -38.88 13.50
CA MET A 1 11.26 -38.01 12.98
C MET A 1 11.59 -38.26 11.51
N LYS A 2 11.78 -39.52 11.04
CA LYS A 2 11.97 -39.79 9.61
C LYS A 2 10.84 -39.23 8.73
N THR A 3 9.59 -39.42 9.10
CA THR A 3 8.40 -38.87 8.39
C THR A 3 8.42 -37.35 8.28
N ALA A 4 8.78 -36.66 9.37
CA ALA A 4 8.89 -35.20 9.36
C ALA A 4 10.03 -34.71 8.42
N SER A 5 11.16 -35.45 8.42
CA SER A 5 12.28 -35.20 7.53
C SER A 5 11.90 -35.40 6.06
N LEU A 6 11.17 -36.46 5.73
CA LEU A 6 10.73 -36.78 4.37
C LEU A 6 9.63 -35.82 3.88
N ALA A 7 8.66 -35.51 4.73
CA ALA A 7 7.59 -34.55 4.41
C ALA A 7 8.11 -33.15 4.08
N ALA A 8 9.26 -32.75 4.67
CA ALA A 8 9.88 -31.47 4.39
C ALA A 8 10.77 -31.48 3.14
N ASN A 9 10.92 -32.61 2.44
CA ASN A 9 11.66 -32.66 1.20
C ASN A 9 11.01 -31.78 0.13
N HIS A 10 11.84 -31.11 -0.65
CA HIS A 10 11.43 -30.15 -1.69
C HIS A 10 10.44 -29.08 -1.20
N SER A 11 10.42 -28.80 0.13
CA SER A 11 9.51 -27.84 0.78
C SER A 11 8.01 -28.16 0.66
N LEU A 12 7.62 -29.40 0.28
CA LEU A 12 6.22 -29.79 0.08
C LEU A 12 5.35 -29.54 1.31
N LEU A 13 5.85 -29.85 2.51
CA LEU A 13 5.18 -29.55 3.77
C LEU A 13 4.80 -28.08 3.87
N TRP A 14 5.73 -27.19 3.53
CA TRP A 14 5.50 -25.76 3.64
C TRP A 14 4.54 -25.24 2.59
N PHE A 15 4.57 -25.81 1.37
CA PHE A 15 3.56 -25.47 0.36
C PHE A 15 2.17 -25.94 0.74
N ALA A 16 2.04 -27.11 1.38
CA ALA A 16 0.75 -27.57 1.92
C ALA A 16 0.24 -26.63 3.02
N VAL A 17 1.10 -26.25 3.99
CA VAL A 17 0.74 -25.29 5.03
C VAL A 17 0.39 -23.93 4.42
N ALA A 18 1.16 -23.46 3.44
CA ALA A 18 0.88 -22.21 2.73
C ALA A 18 -0.49 -22.26 2.00
N GLY A 19 -0.82 -23.38 1.37
CA GLY A 19 -2.12 -23.60 0.73
C GLY A 19 -3.28 -23.49 1.73
N LEU A 20 -3.15 -24.13 2.90
CA LEU A 20 -4.14 -24.03 3.99
C LEU A 20 -4.29 -22.59 4.52
N LEU A 21 -3.17 -21.87 4.68
CA LEU A 21 -3.18 -20.48 5.10
C LEU A 21 -3.79 -19.57 4.02
N ALA A 22 -3.51 -19.84 2.76
CA ALA A 22 -3.99 -19.04 1.62
C ALA A 22 -5.50 -19.21 1.36
N ALA A 23 -6.10 -20.33 1.82
CA ALA A 23 -7.55 -20.55 1.76
C ALA A 23 -8.33 -19.53 2.61
N ARG A 24 -7.68 -18.91 3.60
CA ARG A 24 -8.24 -17.84 4.41
C ARG A 24 -7.74 -16.50 3.89
N ARG A 25 -8.63 -15.52 3.74
CA ARG A 25 -8.28 -14.18 3.32
C ARG A 25 -7.59 -13.38 4.45
N GLY A 26 -7.11 -12.17 4.17
CA GLY A 26 -6.49 -11.28 5.15
C GLY A 26 -5.05 -11.66 5.51
N SER A 27 -4.66 -11.48 6.77
CA SER A 27 -3.29 -11.72 7.26
C SER A 27 -2.77 -13.13 7.03
N SER A 28 -3.66 -14.13 7.02
CA SER A 28 -3.33 -15.54 6.76
C SER A 28 -2.81 -15.74 5.32
N ARG A 29 -3.48 -15.16 4.33
CA ARG A 29 -3.05 -15.21 2.93
C ARG A 29 -1.74 -14.44 2.70
N LYS A 30 -1.60 -13.25 3.34
CA LYS A 30 -0.35 -12.48 3.31
C LYS A 30 0.81 -13.29 3.91
N ALA A 31 0.57 -13.99 5.03
CA ALA A 31 1.52 -14.87 5.69
C ALA A 31 1.96 -16.04 4.78
N ALA A 32 1.01 -16.68 4.09
CA ALA A 32 1.30 -17.76 3.13
C ALA A 32 2.21 -17.27 2.00
N LEU A 33 1.86 -16.15 1.36
CA LEU A 33 2.63 -15.57 0.26
C LEU A 33 4.04 -15.19 0.70
N ARG A 34 4.19 -14.44 1.81
CA ARG A 34 5.50 -14.07 2.36
C ARG A 34 6.31 -15.32 2.72
N GLY A 35 5.66 -16.34 3.30
CA GLY A 35 6.29 -17.62 3.64
C GLY A 35 6.88 -18.32 2.43
N VAL A 36 6.16 -18.41 1.33
CA VAL A 36 6.63 -19.01 0.07
C VAL A 36 7.83 -18.26 -0.51
N PHE A 37 7.76 -16.93 -0.55
CA PHE A 37 8.89 -16.11 -1.00
C PHE A 37 10.13 -16.27 -0.09
N ALA A 38 9.93 -16.31 1.23
CA ALA A 38 11.01 -16.51 2.18
C ALA A 38 11.68 -17.88 2.01
N ILE A 39 10.91 -18.95 1.78
CA ILE A 39 11.44 -20.29 1.45
C ILE A 39 12.27 -20.21 0.17
N ALA A 40 11.75 -19.63 -0.90
CA ALA A 40 12.45 -19.53 -2.16
C ALA A 40 13.82 -18.84 -1.99
N ALA A 41 13.84 -17.71 -1.28
CA ALA A 41 15.07 -16.98 -0.97
C ALA A 41 16.04 -17.82 -0.12
N ALA A 42 15.55 -18.43 0.97
CA ALA A 42 16.38 -19.21 1.88
C ALA A 42 16.93 -20.49 1.24
N SER A 43 16.10 -21.20 0.50
CA SER A 43 16.48 -22.43 -0.21
C SER A 43 17.49 -22.14 -1.31
N SER A 44 17.28 -21.12 -2.13
CA SER A 44 18.22 -20.71 -3.19
C SER A 44 19.55 -20.28 -2.61
N THR A 45 19.55 -19.44 -1.57
CA THR A 45 20.78 -18.98 -0.92
C THR A 45 21.54 -20.15 -0.29
N ALA A 46 20.86 -21.03 0.44
CA ALA A 46 21.49 -22.17 1.09
C ALA A 46 22.06 -23.16 0.07
N ASN A 47 21.26 -23.57 -0.93
CA ASN A 47 21.61 -24.68 -1.80
C ASN A 47 22.43 -24.26 -3.05
N ALA A 48 22.10 -23.12 -3.67
CA ALA A 48 22.76 -22.67 -4.90
C ALA A 48 23.99 -21.79 -4.63
N VAL A 49 24.07 -21.12 -3.46
CA VAL A 49 25.17 -20.21 -3.17
C VAL A 49 26.08 -20.77 -2.08
N LEU A 50 25.54 -21.03 -0.87
CA LEU A 50 26.39 -21.32 0.29
C LEU A 50 26.95 -22.74 0.27
N LYS A 51 26.20 -23.78 -0.14
CA LYS A 51 26.70 -25.15 -0.19
C LYS A 51 27.88 -25.34 -1.15
N PRO A 52 27.89 -24.74 -2.36
CA PRO A 52 29.06 -24.80 -3.22
C PRO A 52 30.28 -24.06 -2.67
N LEU A 53 30.05 -22.92 -1.98
CA LEU A 53 31.11 -22.08 -1.45
C LEU A 53 31.72 -22.61 -0.13
N LEU A 54 30.93 -23.35 0.65
CA LEU A 54 31.31 -23.81 1.99
C LEU A 54 31.12 -25.33 2.11
N PRO A 55 31.95 -26.14 1.42
CA PRO A 55 31.84 -27.60 1.43
C PRO A 55 32.13 -28.17 2.83
N ARG A 56 31.21 -29.01 3.34
CA ARG A 56 31.34 -29.67 4.65
C ARG A 56 30.87 -31.11 4.57
N ARG A 57 31.61 -32.03 5.15
CA ARG A 57 31.22 -33.45 5.26
C ARG A 57 30.05 -33.62 6.24
N ARG A 58 29.17 -34.55 5.92
CA ARG A 58 28.06 -34.94 6.79
C ARG A 58 28.51 -35.81 7.94
N PRO A 59 27.75 -35.93 9.04
CA PRO A 59 27.98 -36.96 10.07
C PRO A 59 28.02 -38.37 9.44
N ALA A 60 28.79 -39.26 10.03
CA ALA A 60 28.88 -40.62 9.56
C ALA A 60 27.62 -41.42 9.92
N ALA A 61 26.86 -41.87 8.94
CA ALA A 61 25.60 -42.61 9.16
C ALA A 61 25.83 -44.00 9.81
N SER A 62 27.06 -44.53 9.76
CA SER A 62 27.46 -45.83 10.35
C SER A 62 27.39 -45.85 11.89
N GLU A 63 27.35 -44.67 12.54
CA GLU A 63 27.27 -44.55 14.00
C GLU A 63 25.83 -44.48 14.51
N LEU A 64 24.85 -44.46 13.61
CA LEU A 64 23.46 -44.31 13.95
C LEU A 64 22.69 -45.62 13.89
N PRO A 65 21.71 -45.82 14.78
CA PRO A 65 20.78 -46.95 14.68
C PRO A 65 20.02 -46.96 13.35
N ALA A 66 19.74 -48.14 12.79
CA ALA A 66 19.08 -48.31 11.49
C ALA A 66 17.70 -47.56 11.43
N TYR A 67 16.97 -47.45 12.55
CA TYR A 67 15.70 -46.72 12.60
C TYR A 67 15.87 -45.20 12.44
N GLN A 68 17.07 -44.65 12.58
CA GLN A 68 17.36 -43.21 12.41
C GLN A 68 17.91 -42.91 11.01
N THR A 69 18.57 -43.82 10.34
CA THR A 69 19.20 -43.60 9.02
C THR A 69 18.14 -43.46 7.92
N LEU A 70 18.36 -42.55 6.98
CA LEU A 70 17.55 -42.43 5.76
C LEU A 70 18.00 -43.47 4.72
N ASP A 71 17.03 -43.99 3.97
CA ASP A 71 17.30 -44.99 2.92
C ASP A 71 18.06 -44.36 1.74
N ASP A 72 17.81 -43.07 1.46
CA ASP A 72 18.50 -42.26 0.45
C ASP A 72 19.06 -40.97 1.08
N PRO A 73 20.27 -40.99 1.64
CA PRO A 73 20.89 -39.83 2.26
C PRO A 73 21.36 -38.83 1.20
N PRO A 74 21.20 -37.49 1.44
CA PRO A 74 21.62 -36.48 0.50
C PRO A 74 23.16 -36.47 0.31
N THR A 75 23.63 -36.31 -0.93
CA THR A 75 25.04 -36.32 -1.29
C THR A 75 25.71 -34.92 -1.30
N SER A 76 24.89 -33.83 -1.27
CA SER A 76 25.38 -32.45 -1.26
C SER A 76 26.06 -32.09 0.07
N SER A 77 26.78 -30.94 0.12
CA SER A 77 27.38 -30.38 1.35
C SER A 77 26.38 -30.35 2.53
N SER A 78 26.88 -30.61 3.75
CA SER A 78 26.05 -30.57 4.95
C SER A 78 25.74 -29.12 5.38
N PHE A 79 26.61 -28.18 5.11
CA PHE A 79 26.50 -26.78 5.59
C PHE A 79 26.07 -25.82 4.46
N PRO A 80 25.10 -24.91 4.76
CA PRO A 80 24.15 -24.97 5.89
C PRO A 80 22.99 -25.93 5.61
N SER A 81 22.17 -26.23 6.62
CA SER A 81 20.98 -27.05 6.46
C SER A 81 19.88 -26.31 5.71
N GLY A 82 19.59 -26.71 4.46
CA GLY A 82 18.54 -26.10 3.64
C GLY A 82 17.14 -26.32 4.20
N HIS A 83 16.86 -27.48 4.81
CA HIS A 83 15.57 -27.76 5.48
C HIS A 83 15.34 -26.84 6.69
N ALA A 84 16.37 -26.64 7.52
CA ALA A 84 16.27 -25.72 8.65
C ALA A 84 16.12 -24.26 8.18
N ALA A 85 16.81 -23.89 7.08
CA ALA A 85 16.66 -22.56 6.48
C ALA A 85 15.24 -22.32 5.98
N SER A 86 14.66 -23.25 5.22
CA SER A 86 13.27 -23.14 4.73
C SER A 86 12.26 -23.13 5.87
N ALA A 87 12.44 -23.98 6.91
CA ALA A 87 11.57 -24.04 8.06
C ALA A 87 11.55 -22.73 8.85
N ALA A 88 12.74 -22.22 9.19
CA ALA A 88 12.85 -20.96 9.92
C ALA A 88 12.39 -19.76 9.10
N ALA A 89 12.67 -19.72 7.78
CA ALA A 89 12.21 -18.68 6.88
C ALA A 89 10.68 -18.61 6.85
N PHE A 90 10.02 -19.76 6.67
CA PHE A 90 8.57 -19.84 6.64
C PHE A 90 7.94 -19.43 7.97
N ALA A 91 8.39 -20.01 9.07
CA ALA A 91 7.86 -19.70 10.39
C ALA A 91 8.03 -18.22 10.76
N THR A 92 9.21 -17.64 10.49
CA THR A 92 9.48 -16.22 10.72
C THR A 92 8.59 -15.33 9.86
N ALA A 93 8.46 -15.65 8.57
CA ALA A 93 7.62 -14.90 7.63
C ALA A 93 6.14 -14.94 8.06
N VAL A 94 5.63 -16.09 8.48
CA VAL A 94 4.25 -16.24 8.99
C VAL A 94 4.08 -15.46 10.28
N ALA A 95 5.04 -15.52 11.22
CA ALA A 95 4.99 -14.79 12.48
C ALA A 95 4.98 -13.27 12.30
N MET A 96 5.63 -12.76 11.26
CA MET A 96 5.63 -11.34 10.92
C MET A 96 4.24 -10.84 10.50
N GLU A 97 3.48 -11.60 9.73
CA GLU A 97 2.13 -11.23 9.26
C GLU A 97 1.05 -11.56 10.31
N SER A 98 1.23 -12.64 11.06
CA SER A 98 0.31 -13.09 12.10
C SER A 98 1.07 -13.80 13.22
N PRO A 99 1.32 -13.14 14.36
CA PRO A 99 2.01 -13.74 15.50
C PRO A 99 1.34 -15.03 16.00
N ARG A 100 0.01 -15.09 16.00
CA ARG A 100 -0.75 -16.30 16.43
C ARG A 100 -0.50 -17.48 15.51
N LEU A 101 -0.52 -17.29 14.20
CA LEU A 101 -0.20 -18.33 13.21
C LEU A 101 1.28 -18.72 13.28
N GLY A 102 2.16 -17.72 13.51
CA GLY A 102 3.58 -17.96 13.74
C GLY A 102 3.83 -18.91 14.92
N LEU A 103 3.15 -18.69 16.05
CA LEU A 103 3.22 -19.57 17.22
C LEU A 103 2.72 -20.99 16.91
N ALA A 104 1.70 -21.15 16.07
CA ALA A 104 1.21 -22.46 15.64
C ALA A 104 2.17 -23.19 14.70
N VAL A 105 2.88 -22.45 13.84
CA VAL A 105 3.83 -23.01 12.86
C VAL A 105 5.21 -23.28 13.47
N ALA A 106 5.62 -22.54 14.49
CA ALA A 106 6.95 -22.63 15.09
C ALA A 106 7.32 -24.05 15.61
N PRO A 107 6.44 -24.79 16.31
CA PRO A 107 6.73 -26.16 16.72
C PRO A 107 7.01 -27.10 15.55
N LEU A 108 6.26 -26.96 14.45
CA LEU A 108 6.48 -27.74 13.24
C LEU A 108 7.85 -27.44 12.60
N ALA A 109 8.22 -26.15 12.55
CA ALA A 109 9.52 -25.72 12.06
C ALA A 109 10.67 -26.26 12.93
N ALA A 110 10.52 -26.21 14.25
CA ALA A 110 11.49 -26.78 15.18
C ALA A 110 11.61 -28.29 15.03
N THR A 111 10.49 -29.00 14.82
CA THR A 111 10.46 -30.45 14.58
C THR A 111 11.21 -30.82 13.31
N VAL A 112 10.98 -30.09 12.21
CA VAL A 112 11.72 -30.29 10.94
C VAL A 112 13.21 -30.02 11.15
N ALA A 113 13.58 -28.92 11.79
CA ALA A 113 14.98 -28.58 12.04
C ALA A 113 15.67 -29.66 12.91
N TYR A 114 15.06 -30.06 14.01
CA TYR A 114 15.58 -31.12 14.90
C TYR A 114 15.69 -32.48 14.20
N SER A 115 14.71 -32.81 13.34
CA SER A 115 14.74 -34.08 12.60
C SER A 115 16.01 -34.27 11.80
N ARG A 116 16.64 -33.16 11.30
CA ARG A 116 17.86 -33.24 10.48
C ARG A 116 19.09 -33.66 11.28
N VAL A 117 19.13 -33.29 12.56
CA VAL A 117 20.16 -33.76 13.52
C VAL A 117 19.86 -35.20 13.91
N HIS A 118 18.60 -35.49 14.23
CA HIS A 118 18.17 -36.81 14.69
C HIS A 118 18.43 -37.94 13.67
N VAL A 119 18.20 -37.66 12.37
CA VAL A 119 18.48 -38.61 11.28
C VAL A 119 19.95 -38.57 10.81
N GLY A 120 20.83 -37.84 11.49
CA GLY A 120 22.27 -37.80 11.24
C GLY A 120 22.73 -37.23 9.91
N VAL A 121 21.88 -36.44 9.22
CA VAL A 121 22.28 -35.86 7.91
C VAL A 121 22.92 -34.48 8.02
N HIS A 122 22.81 -33.84 9.21
CA HIS A 122 23.40 -32.53 9.52
C HIS A 122 23.94 -32.47 10.93
N TRP A 123 24.99 -31.71 11.10
CA TRP A 123 25.49 -31.27 12.40
C TRP A 123 24.54 -30.24 13.03
N ALA A 124 24.49 -30.15 14.36
CA ALA A 124 23.69 -29.13 15.04
C ALA A 124 24.01 -27.69 14.55
N SER A 125 25.30 -27.43 14.31
CA SER A 125 25.74 -26.14 13.77
C SER A 125 25.21 -25.85 12.35
N ASP A 126 25.03 -26.87 11.50
CA ASP A 126 24.44 -26.70 10.15
C ASP A 126 22.98 -26.28 10.25
N VAL A 127 22.26 -26.85 11.24
CA VAL A 127 20.87 -26.57 11.50
C VAL A 127 20.69 -25.17 12.07
N VAL A 128 21.49 -24.79 13.09
CA VAL A 128 21.44 -23.44 13.68
C VAL A 128 21.78 -22.37 12.64
N SER A 129 22.86 -22.57 11.88
CA SER A 129 23.26 -21.62 10.82
C SER A 129 22.20 -21.53 9.70
N GLY A 130 21.60 -22.67 9.31
CA GLY A 130 20.49 -22.68 8.36
C GLY A 130 19.28 -21.93 8.88
N ALA A 131 18.88 -22.17 10.13
CA ALA A 131 17.75 -21.48 10.74
C ALA A 131 18.01 -19.97 10.85
N ALA A 132 19.21 -19.57 11.27
CA ALA A 132 19.60 -18.15 11.33
C ALA A 132 19.58 -17.49 9.94
N LEU A 133 20.08 -18.18 8.91
CA LEU A 133 19.99 -17.72 7.52
C LEU A 133 18.54 -17.51 7.09
N GLY A 134 17.69 -18.51 7.30
CA GLY A 134 16.28 -18.45 6.89
C GLY A 134 15.51 -17.35 7.61
N ALA A 135 15.63 -17.26 8.93
CA ALA A 135 15.02 -16.20 9.71
C ALA A 135 15.55 -14.80 9.31
N GLY A 136 16.87 -14.69 9.11
CA GLY A 136 17.50 -13.43 8.66
C GLY A 136 16.99 -12.96 7.30
N LEU A 137 16.84 -13.85 6.31
CA LEU A 137 16.30 -13.51 5.00
C LEU A 137 14.81 -13.14 5.06
N ALA A 138 14.01 -13.84 5.90
CA ALA A 138 12.63 -13.46 6.14
C ALA A 138 12.53 -12.06 6.77
N LEU A 139 13.32 -11.76 7.79
CA LEU A 139 13.36 -10.43 8.41
C LEU A 139 13.85 -9.36 7.43
N LEU A 140 14.87 -9.67 6.63
CA LEU A 140 15.40 -8.77 5.60
C LEU A 140 14.33 -8.40 4.57
N SER A 141 13.39 -9.32 4.26
CA SER A 141 12.29 -9.07 3.34
C SER A 141 11.43 -7.86 3.73
N ARG A 142 11.41 -7.46 5.02
CA ARG A 142 10.72 -6.26 5.49
C ARG A 142 11.17 -4.97 4.82
N ARG A 143 12.38 -4.95 4.29
CA ARG A 143 12.91 -3.77 3.58
C ARG A 143 12.12 -3.45 2.29
N TRP A 144 11.67 -4.49 1.59
CA TRP A 144 10.96 -4.32 0.33
C TRP A 144 9.46 -4.61 0.47
N TRP A 145 9.11 -5.45 1.43
CA TRP A 145 7.73 -5.82 1.74
C TRP A 145 7.47 -5.56 3.23
N PRO A 146 7.19 -4.31 3.59
CA PRO A 146 6.91 -3.96 4.98
C PRO A 146 5.63 -4.65 5.48
N VAL A 147 5.60 -4.96 6.76
CA VAL A 147 4.43 -5.54 7.41
C VAL A 147 3.44 -4.41 7.71
N ARG A 148 2.22 -4.54 7.26
CA ARG A 148 1.11 -3.64 7.58
C ARG A 148 0.24 -4.33 8.63
N LEU A 149 0.21 -3.79 9.84
CA LEU A 149 -0.50 -4.40 10.99
C LEU A 149 -2.01 -4.21 10.90
N THR A 150 -2.43 -3.05 10.39
CA THR A 150 -3.84 -2.72 10.14
C THR A 150 -4.00 -2.31 8.68
N ASP A 151 -5.14 -2.62 8.07
CA ASP A 151 -5.40 -2.29 6.67
C ASP A 151 -5.93 -0.86 6.53
N GLU A 152 -6.74 -0.39 7.46
CA GLU A 152 -7.24 0.97 7.60
C GLU A 152 -6.24 1.90 8.30
N ALA A 153 -6.25 3.16 7.94
CA ALA A 153 -5.46 4.18 8.60
C ALA A 153 -6.15 4.64 9.91
N ARG A 154 -5.35 5.04 10.89
CA ARG A 154 -5.87 5.65 12.12
C ARG A 154 -6.40 7.04 11.82
N ALA A 155 -7.50 7.40 12.45
CA ALA A 155 -8.06 8.74 12.40
C ALA A 155 -8.83 9.02 13.69
N ARG A 156 -8.92 10.28 14.08
CA ARG A 156 -9.65 10.69 15.28
C ARG A 156 -11.14 10.47 15.06
N PRO A 157 -11.82 9.67 15.91
CA PRO A 157 -13.26 9.48 15.83
C PRO A 157 -14.01 10.79 16.16
N LEU A 158 -15.15 10.97 15.53
CA LEU A 158 -16.04 12.09 15.72
C LEU A 158 -17.41 11.60 16.17
N ASP A 159 -17.97 12.24 17.19
CA ASP A 159 -19.24 11.85 17.84
C ASP A 159 -20.41 12.79 17.48
N THR A 160 -20.16 13.82 16.69
CA THR A 160 -21.09 14.94 16.45
C THR A 160 -21.65 15.01 15.04
N VAL A 161 -21.40 13.99 14.20
CA VAL A 161 -21.93 13.98 12.83
C VAL A 161 -23.41 13.61 12.80
N PRO A 162 -24.18 14.12 11.82
CA PRO A 162 -25.60 13.80 11.68
C PRO A 162 -25.84 12.30 11.45
N VAL A 163 -26.89 11.75 12.07
CA VAL A 163 -27.42 10.44 11.71
C VAL A 163 -28.24 10.59 10.43
N LEU A 164 -27.93 9.83 9.39
CA LEU A 164 -28.60 9.89 8.08
C LEU A 164 -29.41 8.61 7.84
N ARG A 165 -30.54 8.48 8.54
CA ARG A 165 -31.41 7.30 8.36
C ARG A 165 -31.98 7.27 6.95
N ASP A 166 -31.80 6.13 6.25
CA ASP A 166 -32.23 5.95 4.87
C ASP A 166 -31.65 7.00 3.88
N GLY A 167 -30.55 7.68 4.28
CA GLY A 167 -29.94 8.75 3.49
C GLY A 167 -30.65 10.12 3.60
N GLU A 168 -31.44 10.37 4.63
CA GLU A 168 -32.13 11.65 4.80
C GLU A 168 -31.15 12.82 4.95
N GLY A 169 -31.24 13.79 4.03
CA GLY A 169 -30.33 14.93 3.95
C GLY A 169 -28.98 14.63 3.26
N LEU A 170 -28.83 13.48 2.62
CA LEU A 170 -27.64 13.12 1.85
C LEU A 170 -27.82 13.48 0.36
N VAL A 171 -26.85 14.20 -0.19
CA VAL A 171 -26.73 14.45 -1.63
C VAL A 171 -25.47 13.74 -2.13
N MET A 172 -25.60 12.81 -3.08
CA MET A 172 -24.50 11.98 -3.58
C MET A 172 -24.36 12.09 -5.08
N VAL A 173 -23.10 12.06 -5.55
CA VAL A 173 -22.80 11.86 -6.97
C VAL A 173 -22.42 10.41 -7.23
N SER A 174 -23.02 9.81 -8.29
CA SER A 174 -22.68 8.49 -8.79
C SER A 174 -22.02 8.61 -10.15
N ASN A 175 -20.87 7.96 -10.33
CA ASN A 175 -20.18 7.93 -11.62
C ASN A 175 -20.24 6.52 -12.23
N GLN A 176 -21.11 6.35 -13.22
CA GLN A 176 -21.33 5.09 -13.94
C GLN A 176 -20.08 4.54 -14.64
N ARG A 177 -19.10 5.40 -14.98
CA ARG A 177 -17.82 4.96 -15.57
C ARG A 177 -16.89 4.28 -14.59
N SER A 178 -17.22 4.27 -13.30
CA SER A 178 -16.44 3.65 -12.24
C SER A 178 -17.04 2.29 -11.90
N GLY A 179 -16.31 1.21 -12.14
CA GLY A 179 -16.73 -0.14 -11.79
C GLY A 179 -17.13 -1.00 -12.99
N ASP A 180 -18.16 -1.82 -12.82
CA ASP A 180 -18.69 -2.70 -13.86
C ASP A 180 -19.51 -1.88 -14.89
N PRO A 181 -19.15 -1.92 -16.18
CA PRO A 181 -19.90 -1.18 -17.21
C PRO A 181 -21.36 -1.62 -17.38
N GLU A 182 -21.70 -2.82 -16.95
CA GLU A 182 -23.05 -3.38 -17.08
C GLU A 182 -23.98 -3.02 -15.89
N HIS A 183 -23.41 -2.40 -14.82
CA HIS A 183 -24.15 -2.10 -13.61
C HIS A 183 -24.03 -0.60 -13.25
N ASP A 184 -25.18 0.09 -13.07
CA ASP A 184 -25.19 1.49 -12.62
C ASP A 184 -25.14 1.53 -11.07
N PRO A 185 -24.07 2.04 -10.47
CA PRO A 185 -23.98 2.16 -9.03
C PRO A 185 -25.09 3.03 -8.41
N ALA A 186 -25.73 3.90 -9.21
CA ALA A 186 -26.81 4.77 -8.71
C ALA A 186 -28.04 3.95 -8.27
N ASP A 187 -28.33 2.84 -8.90
CA ASP A 187 -29.49 2.00 -8.57
C ASP A 187 -29.31 1.35 -7.19
N ASP A 188 -28.07 0.89 -6.87
CA ASP A 188 -27.72 0.36 -5.56
C ASP A 188 -27.79 1.44 -4.48
N LEU A 189 -27.35 2.68 -4.81
CA LEU A 189 -27.40 3.80 -3.88
C LEU A 189 -28.84 4.21 -3.56
N GLU A 190 -29.72 4.28 -4.58
CA GLU A 190 -31.13 4.61 -4.43
C GLU A 190 -31.86 3.55 -3.57
N ALA A 191 -31.47 2.27 -3.73
CA ALA A 191 -32.00 1.17 -2.91
C ALA A 191 -31.50 1.23 -1.44
N ALA A 192 -30.22 1.56 -1.24
CA ALA A 192 -29.60 1.60 0.08
C ALA A 192 -29.91 2.89 0.85
N PHE A 193 -30.09 4.01 0.14
CA PHE A 193 -30.36 5.34 0.66
C PHE A 193 -31.64 5.95 0.01
N PRO A 194 -32.82 5.40 0.27
CA PRO A 194 -34.05 5.76 -0.48
C PRO A 194 -34.51 7.22 -0.30
N LYS A 195 -33.96 7.94 0.67
CA LYS A 195 -34.25 9.36 0.88
C LYS A 195 -33.12 10.29 0.44
N ALA A 196 -32.03 9.75 -0.09
CA ALA A 196 -30.92 10.54 -0.59
C ALA A 196 -31.26 11.11 -1.99
N VAL A 197 -30.64 12.25 -2.31
CA VAL A 197 -30.62 12.78 -3.66
C VAL A 197 -29.39 12.22 -4.38
N VAL A 198 -29.60 11.32 -5.36
CA VAL A 198 -28.53 10.71 -6.14
C VAL A 198 -28.41 11.42 -7.48
N VAL A 199 -27.28 12.06 -7.73
CA VAL A 199 -26.94 12.74 -8.97
C VAL A 199 -26.10 11.80 -9.84
N ARG A 200 -26.60 11.42 -11.00
CA ARG A 200 -25.83 10.67 -11.99
C ARG A 200 -24.89 11.61 -12.72
N ALA A 201 -23.59 11.35 -12.59
CA ALA A 201 -22.54 12.18 -13.18
C ALA A 201 -22.66 12.30 -14.72
N ARG A 202 -22.66 13.52 -15.21
CA ARG A 202 -22.63 13.84 -16.64
C ARG A 202 -21.18 14.04 -17.08
N PRO A 203 -20.74 13.41 -18.16
CA PRO A 203 -19.34 13.48 -18.61
C PRO A 203 -18.95 14.82 -19.24
N ASP A 204 -19.93 15.66 -19.58
CA ASP A 204 -19.77 16.97 -20.22
C ASP A 204 -19.63 18.15 -19.22
N ARG A 205 -19.74 17.87 -17.92
CA ARG A 205 -19.64 18.88 -16.85
C ARG A 205 -18.72 18.41 -15.74
N ASP A 206 -18.08 19.34 -15.04
CA ASP A 206 -17.27 19.05 -13.86
C ASP A 206 -18.11 18.46 -12.72
N LEU A 207 -17.59 17.41 -12.09
CA LEU A 207 -18.32 16.66 -11.05
C LEU A 207 -18.62 17.50 -9.80
N ASP A 208 -17.68 18.32 -9.41
CA ASP A 208 -17.82 19.19 -8.24
C ASP A 208 -18.87 20.29 -8.48
N GLU A 209 -18.97 20.84 -9.71
CA GLU A 209 -20.02 21.78 -10.10
C GLU A 209 -21.40 21.13 -10.07
N GLN A 210 -21.53 19.90 -10.61
CA GLN A 210 -22.80 19.18 -10.59
C GLN A 210 -23.28 18.89 -9.16
N LEU A 211 -22.35 18.50 -8.27
CA LEU A 211 -22.68 18.22 -6.88
C LEU A 211 -22.99 19.52 -6.12
N ASP A 212 -22.23 20.60 -6.34
CA ASP A 212 -22.50 21.92 -5.72
C ASP A 212 -23.89 22.44 -6.12
N GLU A 213 -24.28 22.33 -7.40
CA GLU A 213 -25.61 22.72 -7.89
C GLU A 213 -26.71 21.88 -7.21
N ALA A 214 -26.53 20.57 -7.08
CA ALA A 214 -27.50 19.71 -6.40
C ALA A 214 -27.65 20.05 -4.90
N VAL A 215 -26.55 20.39 -4.24
CA VAL A 215 -26.57 20.86 -2.85
C VAL A 215 -27.31 22.18 -2.73
N GLU A 216 -27.13 23.12 -3.67
CA GLU A 216 -27.85 24.40 -3.70
C GLU A 216 -29.36 24.22 -3.90
N VAL A 217 -29.73 23.33 -4.84
CA VAL A 217 -31.15 23.02 -5.11
C VAL A 217 -31.82 22.36 -3.88
N ALA A 218 -31.14 21.45 -3.20
CA ALA A 218 -31.63 20.79 -2.00
C ALA A 218 -31.67 21.73 -0.77
N GLY A 219 -30.87 22.80 -0.78
CA GLY A 219 -30.89 23.89 0.20
C GLY A 219 -30.55 23.45 1.62
N SER A 220 -31.27 24.03 2.61
CA SER A 220 -30.98 23.80 4.04
C SER A 220 -31.29 22.39 4.55
N SER A 221 -31.91 21.54 3.74
CA SER A 221 -32.13 20.12 4.09
C SER A 221 -30.90 19.27 4.02
N VAL A 222 -29.84 19.73 3.32
CA VAL A 222 -28.59 18.98 3.15
C VAL A 222 -27.81 18.91 4.46
N ARG A 223 -27.48 17.70 4.87
CA ARG A 223 -26.75 17.38 6.10
C ARG A 223 -25.40 16.71 5.83
N ALA A 224 -25.23 16.10 4.64
CA ALA A 224 -24.00 15.48 4.18
C ALA A 224 -23.95 15.43 2.66
N VAL A 225 -22.75 15.33 2.12
CA VAL A 225 -22.49 15.02 0.71
C VAL A 225 -21.78 13.69 0.57
N GLY A 226 -21.89 13.06 -0.61
CA GLY A 226 -21.25 11.77 -0.83
C GLY A 226 -20.85 11.52 -2.27
N ALA A 227 -20.07 10.47 -2.47
CA ALA A 227 -19.69 10.00 -3.79
C ALA A 227 -19.63 8.47 -3.89
N ALA A 228 -20.15 7.94 -4.97
CA ALA A 228 -19.91 6.58 -5.43
C ALA A 228 -19.10 6.63 -6.73
N GLY A 229 -17.86 6.18 -6.67
CA GLY A 229 -16.95 6.30 -7.79
C GLY A 229 -15.53 5.88 -7.50
N GLY A 230 -14.65 6.10 -8.45
CA GLY A 230 -13.20 5.98 -8.30
C GLY A 230 -12.59 7.20 -7.58
N ASP A 231 -11.26 7.16 -7.37
CA ASP A 231 -10.55 8.17 -6.58
C ASP A 231 -10.76 9.60 -7.09
N GLY A 232 -10.88 9.86 -8.41
CA GLY A 232 -11.17 11.19 -8.96
C GLY A 232 -12.58 11.70 -8.60
N THR A 233 -13.60 10.84 -8.70
CA THR A 233 -14.98 11.18 -8.30
C THR A 233 -15.06 11.50 -6.81
N VAL A 234 -14.37 10.69 -5.99
CA VAL A 234 -14.30 10.85 -4.53
C VAL A 234 -13.57 12.16 -4.18
N ALA A 235 -12.50 12.50 -4.87
CA ALA A 235 -11.75 13.74 -4.65
C ALA A 235 -12.59 14.99 -4.99
N ALA A 236 -13.32 14.98 -6.11
CA ALA A 236 -14.21 16.07 -6.51
C ALA A 236 -15.31 16.31 -5.46
N ALA A 237 -15.96 15.24 -5.00
CA ALA A 237 -17.01 15.34 -3.98
C ALA A 237 -16.47 15.76 -2.60
N ALA A 238 -15.29 15.28 -2.21
CA ALA A 238 -14.63 15.72 -0.97
C ALA A 238 -14.26 17.22 -1.00
N ALA A 239 -13.94 17.76 -2.18
CA ALA A 239 -13.72 19.18 -2.36
C ALA A 239 -14.99 19.99 -2.04
N VAL A 240 -16.17 19.51 -2.49
CA VAL A 240 -17.48 20.12 -2.15
C VAL A 240 -17.73 20.01 -0.64
N ALA A 241 -17.49 18.82 -0.04
CA ALA A 241 -17.64 18.61 1.39
C ALA A 241 -16.81 19.63 2.20
N GLY A 242 -15.54 19.80 1.83
CA GLY A 242 -14.63 20.74 2.49
C GLY A 242 -15.06 22.20 2.33
N ARG A 243 -15.48 22.62 1.11
CA ARG A 243 -15.98 23.99 0.86
C ARG A 243 -17.26 24.32 1.61
N ARG A 244 -18.16 23.35 1.71
CA ARG A 244 -19.49 23.50 2.35
C ARG A 244 -19.49 23.15 3.83
N HIS A 245 -18.38 22.68 4.39
CA HIS A 245 -18.27 22.19 5.79
C HIS A 245 -19.33 21.11 6.09
N LEU A 246 -19.54 20.19 5.14
CA LEU A 246 -20.48 19.09 5.27
C LEU A 246 -19.73 17.77 5.49
N PRO A 247 -20.26 16.87 6.31
CA PRO A 247 -19.75 15.49 6.41
C PRO A 247 -19.81 14.76 5.07
N PHE A 248 -18.87 13.82 4.88
CA PHE A 248 -18.64 13.15 3.61
C PHE A 248 -18.88 11.65 3.70
N VAL A 249 -19.68 11.12 2.78
CA VAL A 249 -19.94 9.69 2.61
C VAL A 249 -19.18 9.17 1.37
N VAL A 250 -18.33 8.18 1.56
CA VAL A 250 -17.61 7.53 0.45
C VAL A 250 -18.14 6.11 0.22
N VAL A 251 -18.47 5.80 -1.04
CA VAL A 251 -18.85 4.45 -1.49
C VAL A 251 -17.88 4.00 -2.58
N PRO A 252 -17.08 2.94 -2.34
CA PRO A 252 -16.07 2.48 -3.28
C PRO A 252 -16.69 1.67 -4.42
N THR A 253 -16.84 2.25 -5.60
CA THR A 253 -17.29 1.56 -6.81
C THR A 253 -16.20 1.47 -7.90
N GLY A 254 -15.06 2.15 -7.70
CA GLY A 254 -13.94 2.14 -8.64
C GLY A 254 -13.01 0.92 -8.44
N THR A 255 -12.01 0.80 -9.32
CA THR A 255 -11.07 -0.33 -9.31
C THR A 255 -10.04 -0.25 -8.18
N LEU A 256 -9.52 0.92 -7.85
CA LEU A 256 -8.43 1.09 -6.89
C LEU A 256 -8.92 1.52 -5.51
N ASN A 257 -9.79 2.52 -5.44
CA ASN A 257 -10.43 3.04 -4.23
C ASN A 257 -9.45 3.29 -3.09
N HIS A 258 -8.32 3.96 -3.38
CA HIS A 258 -7.25 4.17 -2.40
C HIS A 258 -7.73 4.90 -1.17
N PHE A 259 -8.48 6.00 -1.36
CA PHE A 259 -9.02 6.80 -0.26
C PHE A 259 -9.99 6.00 0.61
N ALA A 260 -10.99 5.36 0.00
CA ALA A 260 -11.97 4.58 0.74
C ALA A 260 -11.33 3.45 1.57
N ARG A 261 -10.32 2.77 1.01
CA ARG A 261 -9.55 1.74 1.72
C ARG A 261 -8.72 2.29 2.88
N ASP A 262 -8.12 3.46 2.72
CA ASP A 262 -7.37 4.11 3.80
C ASP A 262 -8.31 4.56 4.91
N VAL A 263 -9.51 5.07 4.56
CA VAL A 263 -10.58 5.38 5.51
C VAL A 263 -11.11 4.12 6.19
N GLY A 264 -11.12 2.96 5.52
CA GLY A 264 -11.66 1.70 6.04
C GLY A 264 -13.13 1.47 5.66
N VAL A 265 -13.58 2.07 4.55
CA VAL A 265 -14.88 1.79 3.92
C VAL A 265 -14.63 0.94 2.68
N TYR A 266 -15.11 -0.28 2.69
CA TYR A 266 -14.79 -1.28 1.65
C TYR A 266 -15.97 -1.65 0.77
N ASP A 267 -17.18 -1.35 1.22
CA ASP A 267 -18.41 -1.61 0.48
C ASP A 267 -19.55 -0.63 0.85
N LEU A 268 -20.66 -0.73 0.14
CA LEU A 268 -21.83 0.10 0.34
C LEU A 268 -22.47 -0.12 1.72
N GLN A 269 -22.50 -1.36 2.22
CA GLN A 269 -23.14 -1.67 3.49
C GLN A 269 -22.43 -1.00 4.68
N GLU A 270 -21.11 -0.91 4.63
CA GLU A 270 -20.34 -0.20 5.65
C GLU A 270 -20.64 1.31 5.67
N ALA A 271 -20.84 1.91 4.49
CA ALA A 271 -21.25 3.31 4.38
C ALA A 271 -22.66 3.52 4.94
N VAL A 272 -23.61 2.60 4.66
CA VAL A 272 -24.96 2.61 5.23
C VAL A 272 -24.93 2.51 6.74
N ASP A 273 -24.18 1.55 7.28
CA ASP A 273 -24.09 1.33 8.71
C ASP A 273 -23.47 2.53 9.44
N ALA A 274 -22.41 3.12 8.87
CA ALA A 274 -21.76 4.30 9.43
C ALA A 274 -22.67 5.52 9.46
N THR A 275 -23.40 5.77 8.37
CA THR A 275 -24.36 6.89 8.28
C THR A 275 -25.56 6.71 9.20
N ALA A 276 -26.08 5.48 9.31
CA ALA A 276 -27.19 5.16 10.21
C ALA A 276 -26.80 5.25 11.69
N ALA A 277 -25.52 4.99 12.01
CA ALA A 277 -24.99 5.12 13.37
C ALA A 277 -24.53 6.56 13.71
N GLY A 278 -24.29 7.41 12.71
CA GLY A 278 -23.67 8.73 12.91
C GLY A 278 -22.21 8.63 13.36
N GLU A 279 -21.48 7.63 12.81
CA GLU A 279 -20.08 7.38 13.13
C GLU A 279 -19.17 7.92 12.03
N ALA A 280 -18.22 8.77 12.41
CA ALA A 280 -17.28 9.38 11.45
C ALA A 280 -15.88 9.52 12.04
N VAL A 281 -14.95 9.88 11.18
CA VAL A 281 -13.56 10.20 11.54
C VAL A 281 -13.12 11.50 10.86
N ALA A 282 -12.16 12.17 11.49
CA ALA A 282 -11.52 13.35 10.92
C ALA A 282 -10.47 12.91 9.88
N VAL A 283 -10.49 13.54 8.70
CA VAL A 283 -9.55 13.26 7.62
C VAL A 283 -8.98 14.56 7.06
N ASP A 284 -7.67 14.66 6.98
CA ASP A 284 -7.01 15.81 6.39
C ASP A 284 -7.37 15.93 4.90
N LEU A 285 -7.61 17.16 4.46
CA LEU A 285 -7.77 17.52 3.06
C LEU A 285 -6.56 18.32 2.63
N ALA A 286 -5.85 17.85 1.61
CA ALA A 286 -4.74 18.61 1.06
C ALA A 286 -5.21 19.55 -0.05
N LEU A 287 -4.61 20.73 -0.08
CA LEU A 287 -4.88 21.79 -1.04
C LEU A 287 -3.63 22.08 -1.85
N VAL A 288 -3.81 22.38 -3.12
CA VAL A 288 -2.76 22.97 -3.96
C VAL A 288 -3.26 24.27 -4.59
N GLU A 289 -2.51 25.33 -4.39
CA GLU A 289 -2.70 26.60 -5.03
C GLU A 289 -1.85 26.65 -6.28
N VAL A 290 -2.51 26.83 -7.41
CA VAL A 290 -1.88 26.96 -8.74
C VAL A 290 -1.73 28.45 -9.00
N HIS A 291 -0.50 28.94 -8.98
CA HIS A 291 -0.21 30.36 -9.22
C HIS A 291 -0.17 30.66 -10.72
N PRO A 292 -0.86 31.70 -11.19
CA PRO A 292 -0.79 32.10 -12.59
C PRO A 292 0.63 32.53 -12.96
N GLY A 293 0.99 32.40 -14.24
CA GLY A 293 2.26 32.92 -14.75
C GLY A 293 2.36 34.43 -14.56
N ALA A 294 3.60 34.96 -14.48
CA ALA A 294 3.87 36.36 -14.20
C ALA A 294 3.25 37.37 -15.22
N THR A 295 2.77 36.89 -16.35
CA THR A 295 2.17 37.70 -17.44
C THR A 295 0.64 37.56 -17.50
N SER A 296 0.01 36.85 -16.56
CA SER A 296 -1.42 36.57 -16.57
C SER A 296 -2.13 37.32 -15.45
N ASP A 297 -3.24 38.00 -15.78
CA ASP A 297 -4.18 38.57 -14.80
C ASP A 297 -5.07 37.52 -14.12
N ALA A 298 -4.76 36.24 -14.32
CA ALA A 298 -5.51 35.12 -13.80
C ALA A 298 -5.40 35.02 -12.26
N VAL A 299 -6.49 34.60 -11.64
CA VAL A 299 -6.59 34.41 -10.18
C VAL A 299 -5.92 33.08 -9.78
N ILE A 300 -5.34 33.04 -8.57
CA ILE A 300 -4.87 31.81 -7.94
C ILE A 300 -6.03 30.82 -7.86
N ARG A 301 -5.85 29.63 -8.42
CA ARG A 301 -6.83 28.54 -8.35
C ARG A 301 -6.43 27.56 -7.28
N THR A 302 -7.35 27.22 -6.39
CA THR A 302 -7.14 26.21 -5.36
C THR A 302 -7.85 24.92 -5.75
N ARG A 303 -7.12 23.82 -5.72
CA ARG A 303 -7.64 22.46 -5.92
C ARG A 303 -7.38 21.60 -4.70
N CYS A 304 -8.27 20.65 -4.45
CA CYS A 304 -8.13 19.66 -3.39
C CYS A 304 -7.56 18.36 -3.94
N PHE A 305 -6.85 17.62 -3.11
CA PHE A 305 -6.53 16.23 -3.35
C PHE A 305 -6.58 15.42 -2.05
N LEU A 306 -7.03 14.18 -2.15
CA LEU A 306 -7.21 13.27 -1.02
C LEU A 306 -6.01 12.36 -0.80
N ASN A 307 -5.36 11.95 -1.88
CA ASN A 307 -4.26 10.99 -1.84
C ASN A 307 -2.93 11.66 -2.15
N THR A 308 -2.71 12.04 -3.41
CA THR A 308 -1.38 12.46 -3.86
C THR A 308 -1.40 13.52 -4.94
N ALA A 309 -0.40 14.39 -4.91
CA ALA A 309 -0.04 15.25 -6.01
C ALA A 309 1.39 14.94 -6.48
N SER A 310 1.68 15.15 -7.76
CA SER A 310 3.01 14.86 -8.31
C SER A 310 3.38 15.71 -9.50
N LEU A 311 4.69 16.03 -9.59
CA LEU A 311 5.32 16.74 -10.70
C LEU A 311 6.36 15.83 -11.37
N GLY A 312 6.58 16.05 -12.67
CA GLY A 312 7.56 15.31 -13.47
C GLY A 312 7.06 13.91 -13.85
N SER A 313 7.94 12.91 -13.84
CA SER A 313 7.68 11.59 -14.40
C SER A 313 6.97 10.60 -13.48
N TYR A 314 6.47 11.03 -12.33
CA TYR A 314 5.80 10.13 -11.38
C TYR A 314 4.48 9.55 -11.92
N PRO A 315 3.61 10.31 -12.59
CA PRO A 315 2.40 9.76 -13.20
C PRO A 315 2.69 8.64 -14.20
N ASP A 316 3.73 8.79 -15.02
CA ASP A 316 4.14 7.75 -15.98
C ASP A 316 4.67 6.49 -15.27
N LEU A 317 5.39 6.67 -14.16
CA LEU A 317 5.85 5.56 -13.33
C LEU A 317 4.68 4.76 -12.77
N VAL A 318 3.66 5.43 -12.26
CA VAL A 318 2.46 4.78 -11.71
C VAL A 318 1.71 4.03 -12.82
N ARG A 319 1.44 4.65 -13.98
CA ARG A 319 0.76 4.01 -15.12
C ARG A 319 1.47 2.75 -15.60
N LEU A 320 2.80 2.81 -15.78
CA LEU A 320 3.57 1.64 -16.23
C LEU A 320 3.59 0.53 -15.19
N ARG A 321 3.75 0.87 -13.91
CA ARG A 321 3.67 -0.10 -12.82
C ARG A 321 2.33 -0.82 -12.84
N GLU A 322 1.23 -0.10 -12.93
CA GLU A 322 -0.13 -0.67 -12.93
C GLU A 322 -0.38 -1.57 -14.13
N ALA A 323 0.07 -1.19 -15.31
CA ALA A 323 -0.03 -2.02 -16.52
C ALA A 323 0.75 -3.34 -16.40
N TRP A 324 1.87 -3.37 -15.69
CA TRP A 324 2.72 -4.57 -15.58
C TRP A 324 2.51 -5.37 -14.30
N GLN A 325 1.90 -4.79 -13.27
CA GLN A 325 1.66 -5.42 -11.97
C GLN A 325 0.88 -6.74 -12.03
N PRO A 326 -0.15 -6.92 -12.89
CA PRO A 326 -0.88 -8.19 -13.00
C PRO A 326 0.01 -9.37 -13.42
N ARG A 327 1.04 -9.11 -14.25
CA ARG A 327 1.95 -10.14 -14.77
C ARG A 327 3.15 -10.40 -13.86
N TRP A 328 3.73 -9.36 -13.29
CA TRP A 328 5.05 -9.43 -12.63
C TRP A 328 4.96 -9.22 -11.11
N GLY A 329 3.80 -8.85 -10.60
CA GLY A 329 3.63 -8.43 -9.21
C GLY A 329 4.13 -6.99 -8.99
N LYS A 330 3.77 -6.42 -7.84
CA LYS A 330 3.95 -4.99 -7.53
C LYS A 330 5.41 -4.51 -7.64
N TRP A 331 6.35 -5.24 -7.06
CA TRP A 331 7.74 -4.80 -6.95
C TRP A 331 8.57 -4.96 -8.22
N PRO A 332 8.54 -6.11 -8.92
CA PRO A 332 9.22 -6.22 -10.22
C PRO A 332 8.66 -5.26 -11.25
N ALA A 333 7.33 -5.08 -11.29
CA ALA A 333 6.69 -4.11 -12.17
C ALA A 333 7.14 -2.68 -11.86
N PHE A 334 7.22 -2.30 -10.57
CA PHE A 334 7.72 -1.00 -10.17
C PHE A 334 9.18 -0.78 -10.55
N ALA A 335 10.06 -1.75 -10.27
CA ALA A 335 11.47 -1.63 -10.61
C ALA A 335 11.70 -1.49 -12.12
N ALA A 336 10.98 -2.28 -12.93
CA ALA A 336 11.05 -2.19 -14.38
C ALA A 336 10.48 -0.85 -14.90
N ALA A 337 9.33 -0.42 -14.39
CA ALA A 337 8.74 0.86 -14.74
C ALA A 337 9.68 2.03 -14.38
N LEU A 338 10.30 2.00 -13.20
CA LEU A 338 11.27 3.01 -12.79
C LEU A 338 12.45 3.09 -13.76
N VAL A 339 13.00 1.94 -14.18
CA VAL A 339 14.11 1.91 -15.16
C VAL A 339 13.68 2.53 -16.48
N VAL A 340 12.49 2.18 -17.00
CA VAL A 340 11.99 2.69 -18.28
C VAL A 340 11.70 4.20 -18.19
N VAL A 341 11.01 4.61 -17.14
CA VAL A 341 10.68 6.01 -16.93
C VAL A 341 11.95 6.84 -16.76
N LEU A 342 12.86 6.42 -15.88
CA LEU A 342 14.11 7.14 -15.68
C LEU A 342 14.99 7.22 -16.95
N ARG A 343 14.89 6.28 -17.88
CA ARG A 343 15.60 6.36 -19.17
C ARG A 343 15.06 7.46 -20.07
N ARG A 344 13.74 7.70 -20.03
CA ARG A 344 13.03 8.65 -20.92
C ARG A 344 12.75 10.00 -20.25
N ALA A 345 12.77 10.02 -18.91
CA ALA A 345 12.44 11.22 -18.15
C ALA A 345 13.43 12.35 -18.42
N GLU A 346 12.90 13.53 -18.55
CA GLU A 346 13.66 14.79 -18.49
C GLU A 346 13.58 15.33 -17.06
N PRO A 347 14.72 15.79 -16.49
CA PRO A 347 14.71 16.33 -15.15
C PRO A 347 14.08 17.71 -15.12
N VAL A 348 13.20 17.94 -14.17
CA VAL A 348 12.56 19.22 -13.91
C VAL A 348 13.43 20.00 -12.91
N ALA A 349 13.74 21.25 -13.22
CA ALA A 349 14.41 22.13 -12.27
C ALA A 349 13.37 22.79 -11.37
N VAL A 350 13.46 22.47 -10.08
CA VAL A 350 12.54 22.95 -9.03
C VAL A 350 13.31 23.70 -7.95
N ARG A 351 12.69 24.69 -7.35
CA ARG A 351 13.23 25.40 -6.20
C ARG A 351 12.62 24.81 -4.93
N ILE A 352 13.46 24.12 -4.15
CA ILE A 352 13.12 23.53 -2.88
C ILE A 352 13.89 24.24 -1.79
N GLU A 353 13.24 24.80 -0.78
CA GLU A 353 13.87 25.53 0.33
C GLU A 353 14.84 26.65 -0.16
N GLY A 354 14.41 27.36 -1.18
CA GLY A 354 15.21 28.46 -1.76
C GLY A 354 16.39 28.05 -2.65
N ARG A 355 16.61 26.73 -2.85
CA ARG A 355 17.72 26.23 -3.70
C ARG A 355 17.18 25.54 -4.95
N TRP A 356 17.72 25.89 -6.10
CA TRP A 356 17.44 25.20 -7.35
C TRP A 356 18.04 23.80 -7.35
N THR A 357 17.20 22.80 -7.60
CA THR A 357 17.56 21.38 -7.65
C THR A 357 16.89 20.74 -8.86
N LYS A 358 17.61 19.91 -9.61
CA LYS A 358 16.98 19.10 -10.66
C LYS A 358 16.44 17.82 -10.06
N VAL A 359 15.18 17.51 -10.35
CA VAL A 359 14.50 16.29 -9.88
C VAL A 359 13.93 15.49 -11.04
N TRP A 360 13.91 14.17 -10.92
CA TRP A 360 13.22 13.29 -11.86
C TRP A 360 11.71 13.32 -11.62
N PHE A 361 11.33 13.42 -10.37
CA PHE A 361 9.95 13.63 -9.93
C PHE A 361 9.92 14.26 -8.54
N LEU A 362 8.81 14.89 -8.24
CA LEU A 362 8.41 15.34 -6.92
C LEU A 362 7.02 14.77 -6.63
N PHE A 363 6.85 14.23 -5.44
CA PHE A 363 5.63 13.63 -4.92
C PHE A 363 5.22 14.38 -3.67
N VAL A 364 3.94 14.68 -3.53
CA VAL A 364 3.34 15.29 -2.34
C VAL A 364 2.15 14.43 -1.94
N GLY A 365 2.24 13.77 -0.80
CA GLY A 365 1.17 12.95 -0.24
C GLY A 365 0.36 13.74 0.79
N ASN A 366 -0.94 13.52 0.82
CA ASN A 366 -1.81 14.01 1.88
C ASN A 366 -1.68 13.10 3.11
N GLY A 367 -0.88 13.51 4.07
CA GLY A 367 -0.47 12.71 5.22
C GLY A 367 0.82 11.90 5.01
N PRO A 368 1.48 11.48 6.09
CA PRO A 368 2.70 10.69 6.04
C PRO A 368 2.47 9.31 5.41
N TYR A 369 3.17 9.00 4.34
CA TYR A 369 3.12 7.70 3.68
C TYR A 369 4.19 6.75 4.21
N HIS A 370 3.85 5.47 4.31
CA HIS A 370 4.78 4.39 4.64
C HIS A 370 5.01 3.47 3.43
N PRO A 371 6.18 2.80 3.37
CA PRO A 371 7.34 2.99 4.24
C PRO A 371 8.09 4.30 3.97
N ARG A 372 8.73 4.85 5.00
CA ARG A 372 9.65 5.99 4.83
C ARG A 372 10.87 5.55 4.03
N GLY A 373 11.39 6.45 3.21
CA GLY A 373 12.59 6.17 2.41
C GLY A 373 12.41 5.10 1.33
N MET A 374 11.17 4.85 0.93
CA MET A 374 10.77 3.90 -0.10
C MET A 374 9.63 4.48 -0.93
N VAL A 375 9.09 3.66 -1.83
CA VAL A 375 7.89 4.00 -2.58
C VAL A 375 6.70 4.12 -1.63
N PRO A 376 5.93 5.21 -1.68
CA PRO A 376 4.74 5.37 -0.86
C PRO A 376 3.73 4.25 -1.17
N ALA A 377 3.20 3.61 -0.14
CA ALA A 377 2.32 2.46 -0.30
C ALA A 377 1.00 2.55 0.47
N TRP A 378 0.99 3.15 1.66
CA TRP A 378 -0.20 3.38 2.49
C TRP A 378 0.05 4.50 3.50
N ARG A 379 -1.03 5.06 4.04
CA ARG A 379 -1.00 6.04 5.13
C ARG A 379 -1.32 5.36 6.46
N PRO A 380 -0.53 5.56 7.53
CA PRO A 380 -0.86 5.05 8.87
C PRO A 380 -1.89 5.90 9.60
N THR A 381 -2.01 7.19 9.25
CA THR A 381 -2.94 8.17 9.85
C THR A 381 -3.54 9.05 8.77
N LEU A 382 -4.78 9.54 9.00
CA LEU A 382 -5.50 10.42 8.07
C LEU A 382 -5.64 11.86 8.58
N ASP A 383 -5.26 12.14 9.81
CA ASP A 383 -5.46 13.41 10.51
C ASP A 383 -4.16 13.93 11.13
N SER A 384 -3.06 13.79 10.41
CA SER A 384 -1.72 14.17 10.87
C SER A 384 -1.45 15.68 10.79
N GLY A 385 -2.19 16.43 9.97
CA GLY A 385 -1.92 17.84 9.66
C GLY A 385 -0.64 18.06 8.84
N LEU A 386 -0.10 17.00 8.19
CA LEU A 386 1.18 17.06 7.48
C LEU A 386 1.05 16.53 6.06
N LEU A 387 1.86 17.09 5.16
CA LEU A 387 2.13 16.58 3.82
C LEU A 387 3.42 15.75 3.84
N ASP A 388 3.45 14.68 3.04
CA ASP A 388 4.67 13.88 2.80
C ASP A 388 5.27 14.25 1.46
N VAL A 389 6.31 15.06 1.49
CA VAL A 389 7.00 15.53 0.28
C VAL A 389 8.21 14.64 0.01
N ARG A 390 8.25 14.02 -1.18
CA ARG A 390 9.35 13.16 -1.61
C ARG A 390 9.85 13.57 -2.99
N TRP A 391 11.15 13.54 -3.17
CA TRP A 391 11.73 13.84 -4.48
C TRP A 391 12.93 12.96 -4.79
N LEU A 392 13.15 12.75 -6.07
CA LEU A 392 14.32 12.02 -6.56
C LEU A 392 15.22 12.98 -7.34
N ARG A 393 16.41 13.24 -6.82
CA ARG A 393 17.37 14.21 -7.37
C ARG A 393 17.99 13.71 -8.67
N ALA A 394 18.10 14.60 -9.64
CA ALA A 394 18.71 14.37 -10.94
C ALA A 394 20.12 15.00 -11.06
N ASP A 395 20.42 16.00 -10.24
CA ASP A 395 21.66 16.78 -10.25
C ASP A 395 22.89 16.04 -9.67
N ILE A 396 22.69 14.86 -9.11
CA ILE A 396 23.76 14.02 -8.56
C ILE A 396 24.32 13.11 -9.66
N ARG A 397 25.65 13.04 -9.75
CA ARG A 397 26.35 12.15 -10.71
C ARG A 397 25.87 10.71 -10.56
N PHE A 398 25.49 10.10 -11.68
CA PHE A 398 24.92 8.75 -11.75
C PHE A 398 23.61 8.58 -10.94
N SER A 399 22.81 9.64 -10.83
CA SER A 399 21.56 9.63 -10.03
C SER A 399 20.62 8.48 -10.40
N ARG A 400 20.46 8.16 -11.69
CA ARG A 400 19.63 7.04 -12.16
C ARG A 400 20.12 5.69 -11.62
N LEU A 401 21.41 5.41 -11.79
CA LEU A 401 22.01 4.16 -11.31
C LEU A 401 21.93 4.06 -9.78
N ARG A 402 22.22 5.16 -9.09
CA ARG A 402 22.13 5.21 -7.62
C ARG A 402 20.72 5.01 -7.11
N ALA A 403 19.70 5.57 -7.79
CA ALA A 403 18.30 5.38 -7.44
C ALA A 403 17.88 3.91 -7.59
N VAL A 404 18.20 3.30 -8.73
CA VAL A 404 17.90 1.88 -8.99
C VAL A 404 18.63 0.98 -8.01
N ALA A 405 19.92 1.17 -7.81
CA ALA A 405 20.69 0.38 -6.84
C ALA A 405 20.13 0.54 -5.41
N ALA A 406 19.88 1.78 -4.97
CA ALA A 406 19.33 2.05 -3.65
C ALA A 406 17.95 1.41 -3.44
N LEU A 407 17.10 1.37 -4.47
CA LEU A 407 15.83 0.68 -4.44
C LEU A 407 16.00 -0.84 -4.33
N LEU A 408 16.90 -1.43 -5.16
CA LEU A 408 17.19 -2.86 -5.15
C LEU A 408 17.74 -3.34 -3.80
N PHE A 409 18.55 -2.51 -3.13
CA PHE A 409 19.06 -2.82 -1.79
C PHE A 409 18.15 -2.36 -0.65
N GLY A 410 16.95 -1.82 -0.94
CA GLY A 410 16.02 -1.31 0.07
C GLY A 410 16.62 -0.17 0.92
N ALA A 411 17.49 0.62 0.32
CA ALA A 411 18.28 1.65 0.98
C ALA A 411 18.02 3.07 0.41
N LEU A 412 16.86 3.27 -0.26
CA LEU A 412 16.55 4.52 -0.94
C LEU A 412 16.57 5.71 0.04
N GLY A 413 16.00 5.54 1.23
CA GLY A 413 15.99 6.59 2.26
C GLY A 413 17.35 6.99 2.81
N HIS A 414 18.39 6.18 2.58
CA HIS A 414 19.78 6.49 2.95
C HIS A 414 20.60 7.05 1.77
N SER A 415 20.00 7.09 0.57
CA SER A 415 20.68 7.55 -0.63
C SER A 415 20.59 9.07 -0.78
N ARG A 416 21.70 9.71 -1.10
CA ARG A 416 21.76 11.17 -1.38
C ARG A 416 20.87 11.60 -2.56
N VAL A 417 20.45 10.67 -3.41
CA VAL A 417 19.54 10.96 -4.54
C VAL A 417 18.09 11.10 -4.12
N TYR A 418 17.74 10.67 -2.90
CA TYR A 418 16.38 10.73 -2.38
C TYR A 418 16.26 11.78 -1.29
N GLY A 419 15.20 12.57 -1.35
CA GLY A 419 14.81 13.50 -0.29
C GLY A 419 13.39 13.21 0.16
N GLN A 420 13.13 13.37 1.46
CA GLN A 420 11.80 13.25 2.06
C GLN A 420 11.65 14.23 3.20
N ARG A 421 10.47 14.88 3.28
CA ARG A 421 10.08 15.78 4.36
C ARG A 421 8.61 15.63 4.68
N GLU A 422 8.27 15.81 5.94
CA GLU A 422 6.90 15.93 6.43
C GLU A 422 6.70 17.37 6.91
N VAL A 423 5.80 18.10 6.26
CA VAL A 423 5.59 19.55 6.47
C VAL A 423 4.10 19.89 6.36
N ALA A 424 3.64 20.92 7.05
CA ALA A 424 2.25 21.40 6.92
C ALA A 424 2.01 22.18 5.62
N GLU A 425 3.07 22.83 5.11
CA GLU A 425 3.04 23.65 3.90
C GLU A 425 4.33 23.46 3.12
N PHE A 426 4.23 23.46 1.79
CA PHE A 426 5.35 23.30 0.88
C PHE A 426 5.18 24.09 -0.40
N ASP A 427 6.12 25.02 -0.64
CA ASP A 427 6.21 25.79 -1.87
C ASP A 427 7.17 25.15 -2.86
N VAL A 428 6.78 25.11 -4.13
CA VAL A 428 7.62 24.68 -5.22
C VAL A 428 7.52 25.67 -6.39
N GLU A 429 8.66 26.12 -6.87
CA GLU A 429 8.80 26.96 -8.06
C GLU A 429 9.53 26.14 -9.12
N LEU A 430 9.05 26.20 -10.36
CA LEU A 430 9.63 25.51 -11.51
C LEU A 430 10.35 26.53 -12.38
N SER A 431 11.50 26.15 -12.95
CA SER A 431 12.23 27.01 -13.90
C SER A 431 11.52 27.19 -15.24
N VAL A 432 10.69 26.21 -15.60
CA VAL A 432 9.81 26.20 -16.77
C VAL A 432 8.47 25.72 -16.28
N PRO A 433 7.35 26.33 -16.66
CA PRO A 433 6.04 25.82 -16.32
C PRO A 433 5.91 24.32 -16.61
N GLY A 434 5.27 23.60 -15.73
CA GLY A 434 5.13 22.15 -15.85
C GLY A 434 3.79 21.68 -15.30
N MET A 435 3.35 20.51 -15.76
CA MET A 435 2.06 19.95 -15.39
C MET A 435 2.12 19.27 -14.04
N LEU A 436 1.09 19.49 -13.22
CA LEU A 436 0.84 18.81 -11.97
C LEU A 436 -0.22 17.72 -12.19
N ALA A 437 -0.06 16.57 -11.56
CA ALA A 437 -1.12 15.57 -11.45
C ALA A 437 -1.58 15.48 -9.99
N THR A 438 -2.91 15.47 -9.75
CA THR A 438 -3.54 15.26 -8.43
C THR A 438 -4.49 14.08 -8.50
N ASP A 439 -4.38 13.13 -7.58
CA ASP A 439 -5.21 11.91 -7.51
C ASP A 439 -5.36 11.16 -8.85
N GLY A 440 -4.32 11.25 -9.71
CA GLY A 440 -4.27 10.63 -11.03
C GLY A 440 -4.78 11.48 -12.18
N GLU A 441 -5.34 12.65 -11.93
CA GLU A 441 -5.79 13.62 -12.94
C GLU A 441 -4.74 14.71 -13.17
N VAL A 442 -4.63 15.13 -14.43
CA VAL A 442 -3.69 16.19 -14.79
C VAL A 442 -4.32 17.56 -14.55
N VAL A 443 -3.61 18.40 -13.82
CA VAL A 443 -3.99 19.78 -13.51
C VAL A 443 -3.30 20.74 -14.46
N GLU A 444 -3.72 22.00 -14.44
CA GLU A 444 -3.16 23.07 -15.25
C GLU A 444 -1.64 23.25 -15.08
N GLU A 445 -0.99 23.69 -16.15
CA GLU A 445 0.42 24.03 -16.17
C GLU A 445 0.69 25.34 -15.43
N SER A 446 1.66 25.32 -14.51
CA SER A 446 2.11 26.51 -13.80
C SER A 446 3.61 26.47 -13.52
N GLY A 447 4.17 27.64 -13.27
CA GLY A 447 5.54 27.83 -12.79
C GLY A 447 5.68 27.79 -11.27
N ARG A 448 4.56 27.84 -10.51
CA ARG A 448 4.59 27.83 -9.05
C ARG A 448 3.35 27.15 -8.46
N TYR A 449 3.59 26.31 -7.45
CA TYR A 449 2.56 25.63 -6.69
C TYR A 449 2.83 25.75 -5.19
N THR A 450 1.77 26.02 -4.41
CA THR A 450 1.81 26.00 -2.94
C THR A 450 0.91 24.89 -2.45
N PHE A 451 1.48 23.92 -1.76
CA PHE A 451 0.75 22.80 -1.16
C PHE A 451 0.57 23.05 0.32
N ARG A 452 -0.61 22.80 0.86
CA ARG A 452 -0.90 22.89 2.30
C ARG A 452 -2.00 21.92 2.72
N VAL A 453 -2.03 21.59 4.00
CA VAL A 453 -3.17 20.90 4.58
C VAL A 453 -4.27 21.94 4.87
N ALA A 454 -5.51 21.62 4.58
CA ALA A 454 -6.64 22.49 4.89
C ALA A 454 -6.69 22.76 6.39
N PRO A 455 -7.08 23.97 6.82
CA PRO A 455 -7.13 24.33 8.25
C PRO A 455 -8.08 23.46 9.06
N GLN A 456 -9.11 22.91 8.42
CA GLN A 456 -10.08 22.03 9.03
C GLN A 456 -10.13 20.71 8.27
N PRO A 457 -10.08 19.57 8.98
CA PRO A 457 -10.28 18.26 8.37
C PRO A 457 -11.72 18.12 7.90
N ILE A 458 -11.96 17.26 6.91
CA ILE A 458 -13.30 16.82 6.55
C ILE A 458 -13.73 15.69 7.49
N GLU A 459 -15.03 15.62 7.76
CA GLU A 459 -15.66 14.56 8.55
C GLU A 459 -16.12 13.45 7.61
N VAL A 460 -15.52 12.25 7.72
CA VAL A 460 -15.81 11.14 6.80
C VAL A 460 -16.52 10.03 7.55
N TYR A 461 -17.70 9.62 7.08
CA TYR A 461 -18.43 8.53 7.69
C TYR A 461 -17.64 7.22 7.62
N ARG A 462 -17.47 6.60 8.79
CA ARG A 462 -16.73 5.35 9.00
C ARG A 462 -17.22 4.68 10.27
N ARG A 463 -17.49 3.38 10.22
CA ARG A 463 -17.82 2.61 11.44
C ARG A 463 -16.67 2.64 12.45
N ARG A 464 -16.99 2.64 13.74
CA ARG A 464 -15.99 2.52 14.80
C ARG A 464 -15.40 1.11 14.81
N GLU A 465 -14.10 1.01 15.05
CA GLU A 465 -13.38 -0.26 15.11
C GLU A 465 -13.96 -1.22 16.19
N GLU A 466 -14.48 -0.65 17.27
CA GLU A 466 -15.11 -1.39 18.36
C GLU A 466 -16.38 -2.15 17.91
N ASN A 467 -17.07 -1.62 16.90
CA ASN A 467 -18.29 -2.17 16.34
C ASN A 467 -18.02 -3.22 15.23
N TRP A 468 -16.75 -3.41 14.88
CA TRP A 468 -16.37 -4.40 13.87
C TRP A 468 -16.32 -5.78 14.51
N THR A 469 -17.32 -6.59 14.21
CA THR A 469 -17.26 -8.02 14.53
C THR A 469 -16.30 -8.72 13.56
N GLY A 470 -15.71 -9.85 13.94
CA GLY A 470 -14.76 -10.57 13.06
C GLY A 470 -15.35 -11.05 11.72
N ARG A 471 -16.68 -10.95 11.53
CA ARG A 471 -17.41 -11.22 10.29
C ARG A 471 -17.48 -9.99 9.37
N ASP A 472 -17.43 -8.80 9.95
CA ASP A 472 -17.60 -7.51 9.25
C ASP A 472 -16.28 -6.93 8.74
N ARG A 473 -15.14 -7.54 9.11
CA ARG A 473 -13.87 -7.12 8.53
C ARG A 473 -13.86 -7.51 7.05
N PRO A 474 -13.88 -6.51 6.15
CA PRO A 474 -13.87 -6.79 4.73
C PRO A 474 -12.58 -7.52 4.38
N PHE A 475 -12.75 -8.57 3.64
CA PHE A 475 -11.63 -9.35 3.15
C PHE A 475 -10.98 -8.58 2.00
N LEU A 476 -9.90 -7.87 2.27
CA LEU A 476 -9.08 -7.29 1.21
C LEU A 476 -8.60 -8.39 0.26
N PRO A 477 -8.75 -8.20 -1.05
CA PRO A 477 -8.34 -9.17 -2.07
C PRO A 477 -6.83 -9.47 -2.04
#